data_4c5964d69665b45d226fe4e44824d175
#
_entry.id   4c5964d69665b45d226fe4e44824d175
#
_cell.length_a   1.000
_cell.length_b   1.000
_cell.length_c   1.000
_cell.angle_alpha   90.00
_cell.angle_beta   90.00
_cell.angle_gamma   90.00
#
_symmetry.space_group_name_H-M   'P 1'
#
loop_
_entity.id
_entity.type
_entity.pdbx_description
1 polymer ?
#
loop_
_entity_poly.entity_id
_entity_poly.type
_entity_poly.pdbx_seq_one_letter_code
_entity_poly.pdbx_strand_id
1 'polypeptide(L)'
;FVAGDLASLQQGGKPVPGLFDESLRNLSEIAPTTYFNVPRGFDLLLPILEQDAEFSRHFFSRCRFFFYAGAALPQSTWSRFQAVARTYTGADVSLISSWGATETAPLCAAVHFPIDRAGVIGLPVPGCEVKLVPAADKLEARVRGPNVTPGYYRNPELTQAASDDEGFYCMGDALRFLDP
;
A
#
# COMPACT_ATOMS: atom_id res chain seq x y z
N PHE A 1 10.49 -10.59 8.58
CA PHE A 1 10.26 -9.91 7.30
C PHE A 1 10.36 -10.93 6.17
N VAL A 2 9.22 -11.30 5.60
CA VAL A 2 9.22 -11.95 4.28
C VAL A 2 8.73 -10.86 3.31
N ALA A 3 9.65 -10.12 2.74
CA ALA A 3 9.35 -9.16 1.70
C ALA A 3 9.23 -9.90 0.37
N GLY A 4 8.01 -10.23 -0.02
CA GLY A 4 7.71 -10.56 -1.41
C GLY A 4 7.63 -9.26 -2.20
N ASP A 5 8.75 -8.76 -2.67
CA ASP A 5 8.79 -7.57 -3.51
C ASP A 5 8.38 -7.93 -4.93
N LEU A 6 7.35 -7.27 -5.45
CA LEU A 6 6.96 -7.42 -6.87
C LEU A 6 8.06 -6.96 -7.84
N ALA A 7 8.92 -6.04 -7.43
CA ALA A 7 10.10 -5.66 -8.20
C ALA A 7 11.05 -6.83 -8.38
N SER A 8 11.15 -7.73 -7.38
CA SER A 8 11.93 -8.96 -7.47
C SER A 8 11.29 -10.02 -8.38
N LEU A 9 9.98 -9.91 -8.65
CA LEU A 9 9.27 -10.80 -9.58
C LEU A 9 9.43 -10.38 -11.05
N GLN A 10 10.05 -9.21 -11.30
CA GLN A 10 10.22 -8.67 -12.63
C GLN A 10 11.67 -8.23 -12.87
N GLN A 11 12.30 -8.73 -13.89
CA GLN A 11 13.58 -8.25 -14.40
C GLN A 11 13.38 -7.69 -15.80
N GLY A 12 13.71 -6.40 -16.00
CA GLY A 12 13.49 -5.72 -17.28
C GLY A 12 12.02 -5.66 -17.71
N GLY A 13 11.07 -5.54 -16.74
CA GLY A 13 9.62 -5.51 -17.00
C GLY A 13 8.97 -6.87 -17.29
N LYS A 14 9.73 -7.97 -17.22
CA LYS A 14 9.20 -9.33 -17.45
C LYS A 14 9.18 -10.12 -16.14
N PRO A 15 8.15 -10.98 -15.91
CA PRO A 15 8.14 -11.90 -14.78
C PRO A 15 9.40 -12.76 -14.78
N VAL A 16 10.04 -12.89 -13.60
CA VAL A 16 11.15 -13.84 -13.41
C VAL A 16 10.54 -15.19 -13.01
N PRO A 17 10.73 -16.26 -13.82
CA PRO A 17 10.18 -17.57 -13.50
C PRO A 17 10.66 -18.09 -12.14
N GLY A 18 9.74 -18.65 -11.34
CA GLY A 18 10.05 -19.28 -10.06
C GLY A 18 10.17 -18.34 -8.86
N LEU A 19 10.24 -17.01 -9.01
CA LEU A 19 10.36 -16.11 -7.86
C LEU A 19 9.09 -16.10 -7.00
N PHE A 20 7.92 -16.23 -7.60
CA PHE A 20 6.69 -16.35 -6.83
C PHE A 20 6.61 -17.68 -6.08
N ASP A 21 7.05 -18.77 -6.69
CA ASP A 21 7.11 -20.08 -6.05
C ASP A 21 8.08 -20.06 -4.85
N GLU A 22 9.19 -19.36 -4.98
CA GLU A 22 10.14 -19.14 -3.89
C GLU A 22 9.50 -18.34 -2.74
N SER A 23 8.71 -17.31 -3.05
CA SER A 23 7.96 -16.54 -2.05
C SER A 23 6.92 -17.40 -1.34
N LEU A 24 6.22 -18.29 -2.05
CA LEU A 24 5.28 -19.24 -1.47
C LEU A 24 5.98 -20.24 -0.57
N ARG A 25 7.14 -20.76 -0.99
CA ARG A 25 7.95 -21.66 -0.17
C ARG A 25 8.37 -20.99 1.15
N ASN A 26 8.89 -19.79 1.08
CA ASN A 26 9.26 -19.01 2.28
C ASN A 26 8.07 -18.80 3.21
N LEU A 27 6.88 -18.48 2.67
CA LEU A 27 5.65 -18.30 3.45
C LEU A 27 5.11 -19.62 4.01
N SER A 28 5.39 -20.77 3.38
CA SER A 28 5.02 -22.09 3.91
C SER A 28 5.96 -22.55 5.04
N GLU A 29 7.22 -22.11 5.02
CA GLU A 29 8.21 -22.44 6.05
C GLU A 29 8.09 -21.49 7.26
N ILE A 30 7.79 -20.21 7.02
CA ILE A 30 7.79 -19.17 8.06
C ILE A 30 6.45 -18.44 8.06
N ALA A 31 5.63 -18.68 9.08
CA ALA A 31 4.41 -17.91 9.31
C ALA A 31 4.74 -16.45 9.65
N PRO A 32 4.31 -15.46 8.85
CA PRO A 32 4.62 -14.07 9.11
C PRO A 32 3.85 -13.55 10.33
N THR A 33 4.42 -12.58 11.05
CA THR A 33 3.71 -11.78 12.06
C THR A 33 3.13 -10.50 11.48
N THR A 34 3.76 -10.01 10.43
CA THR A 34 3.37 -8.83 9.67
C THR A 34 3.59 -9.13 8.19
N TYR A 35 2.60 -8.83 7.35
CA TYR A 35 2.70 -9.07 5.92
C TYR A 35 2.48 -7.77 5.15
N PHE A 36 3.52 -7.34 4.43
CA PHE A 36 3.52 -6.16 3.57
C PHE A 36 3.61 -6.58 2.12
N ASN A 37 2.74 -6.04 1.29
CA ASN A 37 2.86 -6.24 -0.15
C ASN A 37 2.16 -5.10 -0.91
N VAL A 38 2.39 -5.09 -2.23
CA VAL A 38 1.61 -4.27 -3.15
C VAL A 38 0.32 -5.02 -3.55
N PRO A 39 -0.73 -4.35 -4.04
CA PRO A 39 -1.99 -4.98 -4.41
C PRO A 39 -1.84 -6.21 -5.31
N ARG A 40 -0.94 -6.15 -6.29
CA ARG A 40 -0.66 -7.30 -7.17
C ARG A 40 -0.16 -8.54 -6.42
N GLY A 41 0.60 -8.36 -5.35
CA GLY A 41 1.05 -9.49 -4.51
C GLY A 41 -0.12 -10.15 -3.78
N PHE A 42 -1.09 -9.38 -3.32
CA PHE A 42 -2.33 -9.92 -2.75
C PHE A 42 -3.16 -10.67 -3.81
N ASP A 43 -3.27 -10.14 -5.03
CA ASP A 43 -3.98 -10.83 -6.13
C ASP A 43 -3.34 -12.17 -6.48
N LEU A 44 -2.01 -12.28 -6.45
CA LEU A 44 -1.29 -13.52 -6.73
C LEU A 44 -1.40 -14.53 -5.58
N LEU A 45 -1.36 -14.06 -4.34
CA LEU A 45 -1.44 -14.91 -3.15
C LEU A 45 -2.85 -15.43 -2.88
N LEU A 46 -3.87 -14.63 -3.17
CA LEU A 46 -5.25 -14.90 -2.81
C LEU A 46 -5.79 -16.24 -3.35
N PRO A 47 -5.57 -16.64 -4.62
CA PRO A 47 -5.98 -17.96 -5.12
C PRO A 47 -5.36 -19.13 -4.34
N ILE A 48 -4.12 -18.99 -3.85
CA ILE A 48 -3.45 -20.01 -3.04
C ILE A 48 -4.12 -20.09 -1.67
N LEU A 49 -4.37 -18.94 -1.04
CA LEU A 49 -5.07 -18.87 0.24
C LEU A 49 -6.50 -19.44 0.18
N GLU A 50 -7.17 -19.34 -0.95
CA GLU A 50 -8.52 -19.88 -1.15
C GLU A 50 -8.52 -21.41 -1.37
N GLN A 51 -7.47 -21.98 -1.95
CA GLN A 51 -7.42 -23.37 -2.39
C GLN A 51 -6.62 -24.28 -1.46
N ASP A 52 -5.63 -23.75 -0.74
CA ASP A 52 -4.76 -24.51 0.15
C ASP A 52 -5.06 -24.16 1.62
N ALA A 53 -5.80 -25.04 2.27
CA ALA A 53 -6.23 -24.86 3.67
C ALA A 53 -5.06 -25.01 4.67
N GLU A 54 -4.05 -25.82 4.36
CA GLU A 54 -2.90 -26.01 5.24
C GLU A 54 -1.99 -24.78 5.19
N PHE A 55 -1.67 -24.31 3.99
CA PHE A 55 -0.94 -23.06 3.78
C PHE A 55 -1.65 -21.88 4.45
N SER A 56 -2.96 -21.73 4.26
CA SER A 56 -3.73 -20.63 4.82
C SER A 56 -3.75 -20.65 6.34
N ARG A 57 -3.94 -21.82 6.96
CA ARG A 57 -3.87 -21.96 8.41
C ARG A 57 -2.51 -21.55 8.94
N HIS A 58 -1.44 -21.96 8.27
CA HIS A 58 -0.08 -21.57 8.64
C HIS A 58 0.14 -20.06 8.46
N PHE A 59 -0.22 -19.50 7.30
CA PHE A 59 -0.05 -18.08 6.98
C PHE A 59 -0.76 -17.16 7.98
N PHE A 60 -2.01 -17.46 8.35
CA PHE A 60 -2.79 -16.66 9.30
C PHE A 60 -2.48 -16.97 10.77
N SER A 61 -1.71 -18.02 11.08
CA SER A 61 -1.52 -18.49 12.47
C SER A 61 -0.89 -17.44 13.38
N ARG A 62 0.01 -16.60 12.86
CA ARG A 62 0.77 -15.60 13.62
C ARG A 62 0.56 -14.17 13.11
N CYS A 63 0.02 -13.99 11.91
CA CYS A 63 -0.08 -12.68 11.29
C CYS A 63 -1.11 -11.81 12.03
N ARG A 64 -0.66 -10.64 12.49
CA ARG A 64 -1.46 -9.67 13.24
C ARG A 64 -1.79 -8.44 12.42
N PHE A 65 -1.06 -8.23 11.32
CA PHE A 65 -1.08 -6.98 10.60
C PHE A 65 -0.78 -7.21 9.12
N PHE A 66 -1.66 -6.72 8.27
CA PHE A 66 -1.54 -6.77 6.83
C PHE A 66 -1.53 -5.36 6.28
N PHE A 67 -0.59 -5.08 5.39
CA PHE A 67 -0.38 -3.75 4.85
C PHE A 67 -0.22 -3.81 3.34
N TYR A 68 -0.93 -2.92 2.65
CA TYR A 68 -0.72 -2.72 1.22
C TYR A 68 -0.42 -1.26 0.91
N ALA A 69 0.44 -1.01 -0.07
CA ALA A 69 0.78 0.33 -0.55
C ALA A 69 1.27 0.29 -2.00
N GLY A 70 1.54 1.47 -2.58
CA GLY A 70 2.09 1.64 -3.91
C GLY A 70 1.06 1.63 -5.04
N ALA A 71 -0.16 1.17 -4.79
CA ALA A 71 -1.30 1.26 -5.73
C ALA A 71 -2.63 1.07 -4.96
N ALA A 72 -3.75 1.34 -5.62
CA ALA A 72 -5.07 1.07 -5.08
C ALA A 72 -5.36 -0.44 -5.06
N LEU A 73 -5.80 -0.96 -3.92
CA LEU A 73 -6.29 -2.33 -3.80
C LEU A 73 -7.75 -2.40 -4.27
N PRO A 74 -8.11 -3.31 -5.20
CA PRO A 74 -9.50 -3.49 -5.58
C PRO A 74 -10.37 -3.93 -4.39
N GLN A 75 -11.59 -3.39 -4.30
CA GLN A 75 -12.52 -3.80 -3.23
C GLN A 75 -12.81 -5.31 -3.26
N SER A 76 -12.87 -5.92 -4.44
CA SER A 76 -13.07 -7.36 -4.58
C SER A 76 -11.92 -8.17 -3.95
N THR A 77 -10.67 -7.77 -4.18
CA THR A 77 -9.50 -8.40 -3.56
C THR A 77 -9.52 -8.23 -2.05
N TRP A 78 -9.82 -7.01 -1.57
CA TRP A 78 -9.94 -6.72 -0.13
C TRP A 78 -11.01 -7.61 0.52
N SER A 79 -12.22 -7.68 -0.07
CA SER A 79 -13.33 -8.46 0.46
C SER A 79 -13.05 -9.96 0.48
N ARG A 80 -12.43 -10.50 -0.59
CA ARG A 80 -12.04 -11.92 -0.68
C ARG A 80 -10.96 -12.24 0.36
N PHE A 81 -9.97 -11.38 0.51
CA PHE A 81 -8.91 -11.57 1.51
C PHE A 81 -9.48 -11.61 2.93
N GLN A 82 -10.38 -10.69 3.29
CA GLN A 82 -11.07 -10.69 4.57
C GLN A 82 -11.92 -11.94 4.78
N ALA A 83 -12.62 -12.42 3.73
CA ALA A 83 -13.41 -13.65 3.81
C ALA A 83 -12.55 -14.88 4.12
N VAL A 84 -11.42 -15.04 3.43
CA VAL A 84 -10.46 -16.12 3.70
C VAL A 84 -9.85 -15.98 5.10
N ALA A 85 -9.39 -14.80 5.45
CA ALA A 85 -8.80 -14.54 6.77
C ALA A 85 -9.76 -14.89 7.90
N ARG A 86 -11.03 -14.48 7.79
CA ARG A 86 -12.09 -14.79 8.77
C ARG A 86 -12.28 -16.29 8.99
N THR A 87 -12.11 -17.11 7.95
CA THR A 87 -12.21 -18.58 8.06
C THR A 87 -11.16 -19.15 9.02
N TYR A 88 -9.95 -18.55 9.06
CA TYR A 88 -8.83 -19.07 9.86
C TYR A 88 -8.56 -18.31 11.15
N THR A 89 -9.04 -17.07 11.29
CA THR A 89 -8.84 -16.23 12.47
C THR A 89 -10.09 -16.03 13.31
N GLY A 90 -11.26 -16.33 12.76
CA GLY A 90 -12.57 -16.11 13.40
C GLY A 90 -13.08 -14.67 13.33
N ALA A 91 -12.31 -13.73 12.77
CA ALA A 91 -12.64 -12.30 12.67
C ALA A 91 -11.98 -11.65 11.46
N ASP A 92 -12.38 -10.42 11.17
CA ASP A 92 -11.67 -9.58 10.20
C ASP A 92 -10.26 -9.25 10.69
N VAL A 93 -9.30 -9.26 9.76
CA VAL A 93 -7.91 -8.91 10.07
C VAL A 93 -7.65 -7.43 9.79
N SER A 94 -6.65 -6.89 10.48
CA SER A 94 -6.20 -5.52 10.22
C SER A 94 -5.48 -5.47 8.87
N LEU A 95 -6.20 -5.09 7.82
CA LEU A 95 -5.69 -4.87 6.46
C LEU A 95 -5.77 -3.38 6.15
N ILE A 96 -4.66 -2.69 6.26
CA ILE A 96 -4.58 -1.23 6.17
C ILE A 96 -3.63 -0.79 5.06
N SER A 97 -3.63 0.50 4.78
CA SER A 97 -2.79 1.10 3.75
C SER A 97 -2.17 2.41 4.21
N SER A 98 -1.27 2.91 3.36
CA SER A 98 -0.75 4.26 3.43
C SER A 98 -0.72 4.90 2.04
N TRP A 99 -0.51 6.21 2.02
CA TRP A 99 -0.35 6.99 0.82
C TRP A 99 0.86 7.91 0.92
N GLY A 100 1.58 8.01 -0.19
CA GLY A 100 2.77 8.82 -0.34
C GLY A 100 3.50 8.49 -1.64
N ALA A 101 4.63 9.12 -1.87
CA ALA A 101 5.49 8.93 -3.03
C ALA A 101 6.96 8.86 -2.58
N THR A 102 7.88 8.53 -3.49
CA THR A 102 9.32 8.55 -3.22
C THR A 102 9.76 9.90 -2.67
N GLU A 103 9.20 10.97 -3.21
CA GLU A 103 9.46 12.36 -2.83
C GLU A 103 8.94 12.73 -1.43
N THR A 104 8.19 11.84 -0.79
CA THR A 104 7.62 12.07 0.56
C THR A 104 8.11 11.09 1.61
N ALA A 105 9.19 10.36 1.34
CA ALA A 105 9.96 9.46 2.21
C ALA A 105 9.20 8.27 2.88
N PRO A 106 8.39 7.48 2.27
CA PRO A 106 7.37 7.60 1.21
C PRO A 106 5.94 7.79 1.79
N LEU A 107 5.77 8.44 2.93
CA LEU A 107 4.57 8.42 3.75
C LEU A 107 4.02 9.82 4.02
N CYS A 108 2.81 10.11 3.54
CA CYS A 108 2.07 11.34 3.85
C CYS A 108 0.82 11.09 4.70
N ALA A 109 0.12 9.98 4.45
CA ALA A 109 -1.05 9.58 5.21
C ALA A 109 -1.02 8.08 5.47
N ALA A 110 -1.59 7.65 6.59
CA ALA A 110 -1.67 6.24 6.98
C ALA A 110 -2.97 5.93 7.70
N VAL A 111 -3.47 4.73 7.47
CA VAL A 111 -4.57 4.16 8.26
C VAL A 111 -4.00 3.62 9.57
N HIS A 112 -4.53 4.09 10.69
CA HIS A 112 -4.17 3.62 12.03
C HIS A 112 -5.43 3.33 12.88
N PHE A 113 -6.56 3.11 12.22
CA PHE A 113 -7.86 2.78 12.79
C PHE A 113 -8.53 1.67 11.98
N PRO A 114 -9.53 0.97 12.50
CA PRO A 114 -10.27 -0.03 11.76
C PRO A 114 -10.97 0.58 10.54
N ILE A 115 -10.88 -0.13 9.41
CA ILE A 115 -11.57 0.22 8.16
C ILE A 115 -12.36 -0.99 7.66
N ASP A 116 -13.45 -0.72 6.95
CA ASP A 116 -14.37 -1.72 6.41
C ASP A 116 -14.28 -1.87 4.88
N ARG A 117 -13.38 -1.12 4.24
CA ARG A 117 -13.24 -1.07 2.79
C ARG A 117 -11.83 -0.75 2.32
N ALA A 118 -11.53 -1.12 1.08
CA ALA A 118 -10.31 -0.71 0.39
C ALA A 118 -10.35 0.78 -0.02
N GLY A 119 -9.17 1.33 -0.35
CA GLY A 119 -9.01 2.69 -0.86
C GLY A 119 -8.99 3.79 0.20
N VAL A 120 -9.16 3.46 1.48
CA VAL A 120 -8.96 4.39 2.57
C VAL A 120 -7.45 4.56 2.80
N ILE A 121 -6.95 5.79 2.67
CA ILE A 121 -5.53 6.11 2.86
C ILE A 121 -5.20 6.66 4.26
N GLY A 122 -6.23 6.86 5.08
CA GLY A 122 -6.08 7.31 6.46
C GLY A 122 -5.98 8.82 6.63
N LEU A 123 -5.28 9.24 7.66
CA LEU A 123 -5.06 10.63 8.03
C LEU A 123 -3.61 11.04 7.79
N PRO A 124 -3.32 12.33 7.60
CA PRO A 124 -1.95 12.82 7.50
C PRO A 124 -1.12 12.39 8.71
N VAL A 125 0.11 11.95 8.45
CA VAL A 125 1.04 11.59 9.53
C VAL A 125 1.52 12.85 10.26
N PRO A 126 1.93 12.75 11.53
CA PRO A 126 2.42 13.90 12.29
C PRO A 126 3.52 14.69 11.54
N GLY A 127 3.31 15.99 11.40
CA GLY A 127 4.21 16.89 10.69
C GLY A 127 3.99 16.99 9.18
N CYS A 128 3.10 16.17 8.61
CA CYS A 128 2.70 16.27 7.21
C CYS A 128 1.39 17.06 7.08
N GLU A 129 1.41 18.11 6.29
CA GLU A 129 0.22 18.88 5.91
C GLU A 129 -0.27 18.39 4.54
N VAL A 130 -1.56 18.16 4.41
CA VAL A 130 -2.20 17.80 3.14
C VAL A 130 -3.22 18.88 2.77
N LYS A 131 -3.06 19.45 1.59
CA LYS A 131 -3.98 20.43 0.99
C LYS A 131 -4.69 19.77 -0.20
N LEU A 132 -6.00 19.92 -0.28
CA LEU A 132 -6.80 19.47 -1.42
C LEU A 132 -7.17 20.69 -2.27
N VAL A 133 -6.77 20.68 -3.52
CA VAL A 133 -6.96 21.80 -4.46
C VAL A 133 -7.91 21.36 -5.57
N PRO A 134 -8.98 22.13 -5.87
CA PRO A 134 -9.85 21.82 -7.00
C PRO A 134 -9.09 21.73 -8.32
N ALA A 135 -9.27 20.60 -9.02
CA ALA A 135 -8.68 20.32 -10.33
C ALA A 135 -9.74 19.63 -11.20
N ALA A 136 -10.41 20.41 -12.03
CA ALA A 136 -11.61 20.02 -12.79
C ALA A 136 -12.72 19.48 -11.84
N ASP A 137 -13.09 18.21 -12.00
CA ASP A 137 -14.10 17.51 -11.20
C ASP A 137 -13.54 16.77 -9.96
N LYS A 138 -12.24 16.98 -9.66
CA LYS A 138 -11.49 16.24 -8.62
C LYS A 138 -10.80 17.22 -7.65
N LEU A 139 -10.25 16.68 -6.58
CA LEU A 139 -9.41 17.40 -5.64
C LEU A 139 -7.98 16.82 -5.74
N GLU A 140 -7.06 17.62 -6.28
CA GLU A 140 -5.63 17.27 -6.31
C GLU A 140 -5.05 17.37 -4.90
N ALA A 141 -4.31 16.34 -4.49
CA ALA A 141 -3.59 16.35 -3.23
C ALA A 141 -2.22 17.02 -3.37
N ARG A 142 -1.93 17.94 -2.47
CA ARG A 142 -0.63 18.58 -2.32
C ARG A 142 -0.15 18.42 -0.90
N VAL A 143 1.15 18.23 -0.69
CA VAL A 143 1.72 17.91 0.62
C VAL A 143 2.89 18.82 0.98
N ARG A 144 3.03 19.10 2.28
CA ARG A 144 4.14 19.84 2.85
C ARG A 144 4.53 19.21 4.18
N GLY A 145 5.82 19.06 4.44
CA GLY A 145 6.32 18.51 5.70
C GLY A 145 7.80 18.16 5.65
N PRO A 146 8.38 17.78 6.78
CA PRO A 146 9.81 17.41 6.87
C PRO A 146 10.15 16.13 6.11
N ASN A 147 9.14 15.34 5.73
CA ASN A 147 9.27 14.13 4.92
C ASN A 147 9.32 14.43 3.40
N VAL A 148 8.97 15.65 2.98
CA VAL A 148 8.98 16.02 1.55
C VAL A 148 10.41 16.35 1.10
N THR A 149 10.79 15.82 -0.07
CA THR A 149 12.12 16.09 -0.66
C THR A 149 12.38 17.59 -0.81
N PRO A 150 13.61 18.07 -0.57
CA PRO A 150 13.97 19.44 -0.89
C PRO A 150 14.08 19.70 -2.40
N GLY A 151 14.03 18.64 -3.25
CA GLY A 151 14.06 18.75 -4.69
C GLY A 151 14.82 17.63 -5.39
N TYR A 152 14.89 17.74 -6.71
CA TYR A 152 15.57 16.80 -7.58
C TYR A 152 17.02 17.17 -7.81
N TYR A 153 17.92 16.21 -7.66
CA TYR A 153 19.36 16.43 -7.77
C TYR A 153 19.75 17.04 -9.13
N ARG A 154 20.42 18.20 -9.09
CA ARG A 154 20.84 18.95 -10.28
C ARG A 154 19.74 19.28 -11.29
N ASN A 155 18.48 19.36 -10.83
CA ASN A 155 17.35 19.71 -11.68
C ASN A 155 16.45 20.77 -11.00
N PRO A 156 16.89 22.04 -10.96
CA PRO A 156 16.13 23.09 -10.30
C PRO A 156 14.80 23.41 -11.00
N GLU A 157 14.73 23.26 -12.31
CA GLU A 157 13.50 23.51 -13.08
C GLU A 157 12.40 22.51 -12.69
N LEU A 158 12.72 21.21 -12.65
CA LEU A 158 11.78 20.18 -12.20
C LEU A 158 11.41 20.36 -10.73
N THR A 159 12.38 20.75 -9.89
CA THR A 159 12.14 21.02 -8.48
C THR A 159 11.13 22.15 -8.30
N GLN A 160 11.28 23.24 -9.03
CA GLN A 160 10.34 24.36 -9.00
C GLN A 160 8.96 23.98 -9.52
N ALA A 161 8.91 23.25 -10.64
CA ALA A 161 7.66 22.81 -11.25
C ALA A 161 6.87 21.79 -10.40
N ALA A 162 7.54 21.09 -9.49
CA ALA A 162 6.94 20.08 -8.64
C ALA A 162 6.22 20.63 -7.41
N SER A 163 6.33 21.95 -7.14
CA SER A 163 5.70 22.58 -5.97
C SER A 163 4.88 23.80 -6.38
N ASP A 164 3.87 24.10 -5.60
CA ASP A 164 3.10 25.33 -5.76
C ASP A 164 3.76 26.53 -5.07
N ASP A 165 3.16 27.73 -5.26
CA ASP A 165 3.67 29.00 -4.71
C ASP A 165 3.69 29.03 -3.17
N GLU A 166 2.95 28.16 -2.50
CA GLU A 166 2.93 28.02 -1.04
C GLU A 166 3.91 26.97 -0.52
N GLY A 167 4.70 26.34 -1.42
CA GLY A 167 5.69 25.31 -1.10
C GLY A 167 5.11 23.92 -0.83
N PHE A 168 3.89 23.63 -1.30
CA PHE A 168 3.33 22.28 -1.28
C PHE A 168 3.77 21.51 -2.52
N TYR A 169 4.30 20.32 -2.31
CA TYR A 169 4.63 19.39 -3.38
C TYR A 169 3.34 18.86 -4.02
N CYS A 170 3.26 18.92 -5.35
CA CYS A 170 2.13 18.47 -6.14
C CYS A 170 2.23 16.97 -6.38
N MET A 171 1.39 16.19 -5.69
CA MET A 171 1.43 14.71 -5.75
C MET A 171 0.96 14.15 -7.09
N GLY A 172 0.11 14.89 -7.82
CA GLY A 172 -0.54 14.39 -9.03
C GLY A 172 -1.67 13.39 -8.76
N ASP A 173 -1.95 13.09 -7.51
CA ASP A 173 -3.02 12.19 -7.09
C ASP A 173 -4.29 12.96 -6.76
N ALA A 174 -5.45 12.38 -7.08
CA ALA A 174 -6.74 12.89 -6.69
C ALA A 174 -7.28 12.16 -5.46
N LEU A 175 -7.66 12.92 -4.44
CA LEU A 175 -8.27 12.40 -3.22
C LEU A 175 -9.70 12.89 -3.06
N ARG A 176 -10.43 12.25 -2.15
CA ARG A 176 -11.74 12.69 -1.70
C ARG A 176 -11.87 12.40 -0.21
N PHE A 177 -12.73 13.15 0.47
CA PHE A 177 -13.12 12.79 1.83
C PHE A 177 -13.90 11.47 1.82
N LEU A 178 -13.72 10.68 2.86
CA LEU A 178 -14.48 9.45 3.06
C LEU A 178 -15.91 9.79 3.47
N ASP A 179 -16.03 10.72 4.40
CA ASP A 179 -17.28 11.31 4.83
C ASP A 179 -17.24 12.81 4.47
N PRO A 180 -18.25 13.33 3.75
CA PRO A 180 -18.30 14.73 3.30
C PRO A 180 -18.49 15.72 4.45
#